data_1c11a800fe6c70a643ed35f770982826
#
_entry.id   1c11a800fe6c70a643ed35f770982826
#
_cell.length_a   1.000
_cell.length_b   1.000
_cell.length_c   1.000
_cell.angle_alpha   90.00
_cell.angle_beta   90.00
_cell.angle_gamma   90.00
#
_symmetry.space_group_name_H-M   'P 1'
#
loop_
_entity.id
_entity.type
_entity.pdbx_description
1 polymer ?
#
loop_
_entity_poly.entity_id
_entity_poly.type
_entity_poly.pdbx_seq_one_letter_code
_entity_poly.pdbx_strand_id
1 'polypeptide(L)' 'MEIKGLRKIEPYVAGSQPAEKNIIKLNTNENAYGPSPAVHQALASFDAHQLRKYSTLDQAALRQALSEQLGVPADQVII' A
#
# COMPACT_ATOMS: atom_id res chain seq x y z
N MET A 1 -23.93 17.30 -20.54
CA MET A 1 -25.26 16.71 -20.30
C MET A 1 -25.50 16.61 -18.79
N GLU A 2 -26.58 17.13 -18.31
CA GLU A 2 -26.93 17.08 -16.90
C GLU A 2 -27.92 15.93 -16.66
N ILE A 3 -27.58 15.02 -15.72
CA ILE A 3 -28.46 13.90 -15.37
C ILE A 3 -29.22 14.27 -14.10
N LYS A 4 -30.56 14.26 -14.19
CA LYS A 4 -31.44 14.59 -13.07
C LYS A 4 -31.27 13.58 -11.93
N GLY A 5 -31.09 14.08 -10.71
CA GLY A 5 -30.90 13.24 -9.51
C GLY A 5 -29.49 12.79 -9.25
N LEU A 6 -28.54 13.11 -10.13
CA LEU A 6 -27.12 12.80 -9.92
C LEU A 6 -26.49 13.84 -9.01
N ARG A 7 -25.76 13.38 -8.00
CA ARG A 7 -24.98 14.28 -7.16
C ARG A 7 -23.88 14.95 -7.96
N LYS A 8 -23.74 16.26 -7.78
CA LYS A 8 -22.55 16.99 -8.21
C LYS A 8 -21.49 16.84 -7.12
N ILE A 9 -20.52 16.00 -7.37
CA ILE A 9 -19.39 15.74 -6.46
C ILE A 9 -18.12 16.13 -7.18
N GLU A 10 -17.27 16.92 -6.52
CA GLU A 10 -15.95 17.22 -7.04
C GLU A 10 -15.10 15.95 -7.04
N PRO A 11 -14.37 15.66 -8.12
CA PRO A 11 -13.49 14.50 -8.16
C PRO A 11 -12.35 14.64 -7.14
N TYR A 12 -11.84 13.49 -6.69
CA TYR A 12 -10.64 13.49 -5.86
C TYR A 12 -9.46 14.09 -6.63
N VAL A 13 -8.75 15.00 -5.96
CA VAL A 13 -7.53 15.60 -6.49
C VAL A 13 -6.37 15.15 -5.61
N ALA A 14 -5.41 14.44 -6.22
CA ALA A 14 -4.22 13.98 -5.51
C ALA A 14 -3.36 15.15 -5.02
N GLY A 15 -2.64 14.94 -3.93
CA GLY A 15 -1.66 15.91 -3.43
C GLY A 15 -0.58 16.21 -4.47
N SER A 16 0.03 17.39 -4.36
CA SER A 16 1.11 17.82 -5.27
C SER A 16 2.30 16.86 -5.22
N GLN A 17 2.83 16.51 -6.37
CA GLN A 17 4.02 15.67 -6.53
C GLN A 17 5.05 16.39 -7.42
N PRO A 18 5.72 17.44 -6.91
CA PRO A 18 6.71 18.17 -7.68
C PRO A 18 7.93 17.29 -8.01
N ALA A 19 8.52 17.54 -9.19
CA ALA A 19 9.64 16.76 -9.69
C ALA A 19 11.01 17.23 -9.17
N GLU A 20 11.08 18.39 -8.53
CA GLU A 20 12.33 18.96 -8.03
C GLU A 20 12.96 18.12 -6.92
N LYS A 21 14.26 17.86 -7.04
CA LYS A 21 14.98 16.94 -6.13
C LYS A 21 15.34 17.56 -4.79
N ASN A 22 15.33 18.89 -4.65
CA ASN A 22 15.78 19.61 -3.45
C ASN A 22 14.63 20.08 -2.55
N ILE A 23 13.43 19.54 -2.77
CA ILE A 23 12.25 19.90 -2.00
C ILE A 23 12.16 19.06 -0.74
N ILE A 24 11.79 19.69 0.36
CA ILE A 24 11.34 19.02 1.58
C ILE A 24 9.85 18.72 1.42
N LYS A 25 9.52 17.45 1.30
CA LYS A 25 8.14 16.98 1.08
C LYS A 25 7.49 16.63 2.41
N LEU A 26 6.35 17.26 2.71
CA LEU A 26 5.63 17.07 3.96
C LEU A 26 4.18 16.58 3.74
N ASN A 27 3.77 16.34 2.50
CA ASN A 27 2.44 15.87 2.16
C ASN A 27 2.44 14.36 1.83
N THR A 28 1.24 13.78 1.68
CA THR A 28 0.98 12.40 1.23
C THR A 28 1.47 11.29 2.17
N ASN A 29 1.78 11.62 3.43
CA ASN A 29 2.15 10.66 4.48
C ASN A 29 3.35 9.77 4.12
N GLU A 30 4.29 10.28 3.36
CA GLU A 30 5.52 9.55 3.04
C GLU A 30 6.46 9.50 4.25
N ASN A 31 7.19 8.40 4.37
CA ASN A 31 8.22 8.25 5.38
C ASN A 31 9.57 8.77 4.83
N ALA A 32 10.23 9.65 5.58
CA ALA A 32 11.55 10.17 5.21
C ALA A 32 12.66 9.11 5.31
N TYR A 33 12.43 8.05 6.07
CA TYR A 33 13.38 6.97 6.25
C TYR A 33 12.98 5.76 5.39
N GLY A 34 13.96 5.12 4.79
CA GLY A 34 13.75 3.89 4.03
C GLY A 34 13.36 2.70 4.93
N PRO A 35 12.94 1.58 4.33
CA PRO A 35 12.62 0.38 5.08
C PRO A 35 13.86 -0.25 5.71
N SER A 36 13.64 -1.21 6.62
CA SER A 36 14.72 -1.92 7.30
C SER A 36 15.61 -2.71 6.31
N PRO A 37 16.85 -3.04 6.71
CA PRO A 37 17.69 -3.91 5.87
C PRO A 37 17.06 -5.27 5.54
N ALA A 38 16.26 -5.83 6.44
CA ALA A 38 15.54 -7.09 6.19
C ALA A 38 14.52 -6.95 5.05
N VAL A 39 13.83 -5.82 4.95
CA VAL A 39 12.91 -5.54 3.84
C VAL A 39 13.67 -5.38 2.53
N HIS A 40 14.79 -4.66 2.53
CA HIS A 40 15.65 -4.54 1.35
C HIS A 40 16.10 -5.90 0.84
N GLN A 41 16.55 -6.77 1.74
CA GLN A 41 17.01 -8.13 1.40
C GLN A 41 15.87 -8.97 0.85
N ALA A 42 14.68 -8.92 1.44
CA ALA A 42 13.51 -9.65 0.96
C ALA A 42 13.12 -9.23 -0.45
N LEU A 43 13.13 -7.92 -0.75
CA LEU A 43 12.84 -7.41 -2.09
C LEU A 43 13.93 -7.82 -3.10
N ALA A 44 15.20 -7.78 -2.71
CA ALA A 44 16.32 -8.14 -3.59
C ALA A 44 16.31 -9.64 -3.96
N SER A 45 15.86 -10.50 -3.06
CA SER A 45 15.76 -11.95 -3.27
C SER A 45 14.40 -12.41 -3.82
N PHE A 46 13.45 -11.50 -4.00
CA PHE A 46 12.14 -11.84 -4.53
C PHE A 46 12.25 -12.25 -6.01
N ASP A 47 11.65 -13.39 -6.33
CA ASP A 47 11.57 -13.87 -7.71
C ASP A 47 10.47 -13.10 -8.47
N ALA A 48 10.89 -12.17 -9.32
CA ALA A 48 9.99 -11.34 -10.12
C ALA A 48 9.05 -12.16 -11.02
N HIS A 49 9.42 -13.40 -11.34
CA HIS A 49 8.58 -14.31 -12.12
C HIS A 49 7.24 -14.62 -11.43
N GLN A 50 7.20 -14.51 -10.10
CA GLN A 50 5.98 -14.67 -9.31
C GLN A 50 4.94 -13.57 -9.57
N LEU A 51 5.35 -12.40 -10.05
CA LEU A 51 4.46 -11.28 -10.32
C LEU A 51 3.40 -11.58 -11.41
N ARG A 52 3.61 -12.59 -12.23
CA ARG A 52 2.63 -13.04 -13.24
C ARG A 52 1.42 -13.76 -12.64
N LYS A 53 1.52 -14.21 -11.39
CA LYS A 53 0.48 -14.99 -10.74
C LYS A 53 -0.61 -14.10 -10.16
N TYR A 54 -1.83 -14.59 -10.19
CA TYR A 54 -2.93 -13.95 -9.48
C TYR A 54 -2.72 -14.08 -7.97
N SER A 55 -3.13 -13.06 -7.22
CA SER A 55 -3.02 -13.07 -5.75
C SER A 55 -3.95 -14.13 -5.14
N THR A 56 -3.56 -14.65 -3.97
CA THR A 56 -4.46 -15.50 -3.18
C THR A 56 -5.63 -14.67 -2.65
N LEU A 57 -6.83 -15.25 -2.64
CA LEU A 57 -8.04 -14.53 -2.22
C LEU A 57 -8.05 -14.19 -0.73
N ASP A 58 -7.49 -15.07 0.10
CA ASP A 58 -7.50 -14.94 1.56
C ASP A 58 -6.24 -14.28 2.13
N GLN A 59 -5.19 -14.14 1.33
CA GLN A 59 -3.89 -13.60 1.75
C GLN A 59 -3.37 -14.24 3.05
N ALA A 60 -3.47 -15.57 3.13
CA ALA A 60 -3.24 -16.32 4.36
C ALA A 60 -1.85 -16.07 4.97
N ALA A 61 -0.80 -15.99 4.17
CA ALA A 61 0.57 -15.78 4.67
C ALA A 61 0.71 -14.41 5.34
N LEU A 62 0.16 -13.35 4.76
CA LEU A 62 0.20 -12.01 5.34
C LEU A 62 -0.66 -11.93 6.60
N ARG A 63 -1.86 -12.51 6.58
CA ARG A 63 -2.73 -12.55 7.75
C ARG A 63 -2.09 -13.29 8.91
N GLN A 64 -1.41 -14.40 8.65
CA GLN A 64 -0.70 -15.16 9.68
C GLN A 64 0.45 -14.34 10.29
N ALA A 65 1.24 -13.68 9.47
CA ALA A 65 2.33 -12.83 9.95
C ALA A 65 1.82 -11.67 10.82
N LEU A 66 0.72 -11.04 10.42
CA LEU A 66 0.08 -9.98 11.21
C LEU A 66 -0.53 -10.51 12.50
N SER A 67 -1.13 -11.68 12.46
CA SER A 67 -1.67 -12.38 13.64
C SER A 67 -0.58 -12.58 14.70
N GLU A 68 0.57 -13.08 14.31
CA GLU A 68 1.71 -13.29 15.19
C GLU A 68 2.25 -11.96 15.75
N GLN A 69 2.37 -10.96 14.90
CA GLN A 69 2.88 -9.63 15.30
C GLN A 69 1.93 -8.91 16.26
N LEU A 70 0.63 -9.02 16.04
CA LEU A 70 -0.39 -8.30 16.83
C LEU A 70 -0.91 -9.10 18.02
N GLY A 71 -0.60 -10.40 18.12
CA GLY A 71 -1.09 -11.26 19.18
C GLY A 71 -2.60 -11.53 19.12
N VAL A 72 -3.18 -11.54 17.91
CA VAL A 72 -4.61 -11.82 17.69
C VAL A 72 -4.79 -13.01 16.74
N PRO A 73 -5.90 -13.75 16.80
CA PRO A 73 -6.17 -14.80 15.81
C PRO A 73 -6.22 -14.29 14.37
N ALA A 74 -5.76 -15.09 13.43
CA ALA A 74 -5.71 -14.69 12.01
C ALA A 74 -7.09 -14.38 11.42
N ASP A 75 -8.15 -14.99 11.93
CA ASP A 75 -9.53 -14.72 11.53
C ASP A 75 -10.06 -13.35 11.99
N GLN A 76 -9.32 -12.68 12.86
CA GLN A 76 -9.59 -11.29 13.28
C GLN A 76 -8.79 -10.25 12.50
N VAL A 77 -8.03 -10.68 11.49
CA VAL A 77 -7.24 -9.79 10.63
C VAL A 77 -7.89 -9.70 9.26
N ILE A 78 -8.16 -8.48 8.82
CA ILE A 78 -8.68 -8.16 7.48
C ILE A 78 -7.59 -7.37 6.73
N ILE A 79 -7.32 -7.77 5.51
CA ILE A 79 -6.36 -7.11 4.62
C ILE A 79 -7.13 -6.24 3.61
#